data_2d9613923d19a9edcb4b143ddfd44f75
#
_entry.id   2d9613923d19a9edcb4b143ddfd44f75
#
_cell.length_a   1.000
_cell.length_b   1.000
_cell.length_c   1.000
_cell.angle_alpha   90.00
_cell.angle_beta   90.00
_cell.angle_gamma   90.00
#
_symmetry.space_group_name_H-M   'P 1'
#
loop_
_entity.id
_entity.type
_entity.pdbx_description
1 polymer ?
#
loop_
_entity_poly.entity_id
_entity_poly.type
_entity_poly.pdbx_seq_one_letter_code
_entity_poly.pdbx_strand_id
1 'polypeptide(L)'
;MKRFIAAILCVGLIAAVTAGCGYKDALSKENKATQATEATGSSATADEPKPADFKDNLEGLISYFTELEYLAMKDGKLDESTVTVMDASLIGAKEGKKFITAYGGKAITIELYEYDLKNLNDTAKTVVESVKNSGEFTILDLPSVKAYLSDDEKYLLIYTDSSIDDEKPDENSDNYKHREEVIENFRKF
;
A
#
# COMPACT_ATOMS: atom_id res chain seq x y z
N MET A 1 -17.28 46.08 14.00
CA MET A 1 -16.73 47.22 13.23
C MET A 1 -15.74 46.72 12.20
N LYS A 2 -16.06 47.05 10.90
CA LYS A 2 -15.16 47.12 9.72
C LYS A 2 -14.32 45.84 9.36
N ARG A 3 -14.74 45.00 8.45
CA ARG A 3 -14.62 45.03 6.97
C ARG A 3 -13.21 45.40 6.46
N PHE A 4 -12.49 44.43 5.82
CA PHE A 4 -11.79 44.69 4.56
C PHE A 4 -11.73 43.42 3.72
N ILE A 5 -12.32 43.56 2.54
CA ILE A 5 -12.30 42.66 1.38
C ILE A 5 -11.06 43.07 0.55
N ALA A 6 -10.30 42.13 0.07
CA ALA A 6 -9.42 42.37 -1.05
C ALA A 6 -9.44 41.14 -2.00
N ALA A 7 -10.20 41.31 -3.06
CA ALA A 7 -10.20 40.46 -4.23
C ALA A 7 -8.99 40.85 -5.13
N ILE A 8 -8.21 39.92 -5.58
CA ILE A 8 -7.31 40.10 -6.71
C ILE A 8 -7.57 39.00 -7.74
N LEU A 9 -8.19 39.48 -8.80
CA LEU A 9 -8.44 38.78 -10.06
C LEU A 9 -7.17 38.97 -10.92
N CYS A 10 -6.51 37.89 -11.35
CA CYS A 10 -5.57 37.96 -12.46
C CYS A 10 -5.97 36.93 -13.51
N VAL A 11 -6.60 37.46 -14.55
CA VAL A 11 -6.84 36.80 -15.84
C VAL A 11 -5.54 36.88 -16.65
N GLY A 12 -5.06 35.76 -17.13
CA GLY A 12 -3.93 35.67 -18.06
C GLY A 12 -4.22 34.65 -19.14
N LEU A 13 -4.83 35.13 -20.22
CA LEU A 13 -4.95 34.46 -21.52
C LEU A 13 -3.61 34.49 -22.22
N ILE A 14 -3.10 33.35 -22.68
CA ILE A 14 -2.15 33.33 -23.80
C ILE A 14 -2.57 32.21 -24.76
N ALA A 15 -2.73 32.67 -25.98
CA ALA A 15 -3.25 31.96 -27.13
C ALA A 15 -2.22 31.03 -27.82
N ALA A 16 -2.78 30.14 -28.56
CA ALA A 16 -2.28 29.22 -29.56
C ALA A 16 -1.09 29.64 -30.40
N VAL A 17 -0.23 28.68 -30.74
CA VAL A 17 0.47 28.65 -32.03
C VAL A 17 0.43 27.21 -32.57
N THR A 18 -0.27 27.09 -33.69
CA THR A 18 -0.30 25.95 -34.60
C THR A 18 0.84 26.09 -35.60
N ALA A 19 1.62 25.04 -35.81
CA ALA A 19 2.36 24.76 -37.06
C ALA A 19 2.67 23.26 -37.01
N GLY A 20 2.17 22.34 -37.78
CA GLY A 20 1.87 22.36 -39.21
C GLY A 20 3.11 21.97 -40.02
N CYS A 21 3.41 20.66 -40.17
CA CYS A 21 4.09 20.14 -41.32
C CYS A 21 3.73 18.68 -41.52
N GLY A 22 2.94 18.47 -42.53
CA GLY A 22 2.66 17.20 -43.14
C GLY A 22 3.80 16.70 -43.98
N TYR A 23 3.90 15.40 -44.10
CA TYR A 23 4.53 14.74 -45.24
C TYR A 23 3.61 13.63 -45.73
N LYS A 24 3.17 13.79 -46.95
CA LYS A 24 2.40 12.81 -47.71
C LYS A 24 3.36 11.98 -48.57
N ASP A 25 2.87 10.77 -48.83
CA ASP A 25 3.03 9.91 -50.00
C ASP A 25 4.33 9.08 -50.13
N ALA A 26 4.14 7.76 -50.09
CA ALA A 26 4.21 6.94 -51.32
C ALA A 26 3.84 5.48 -51.05
N LEU A 27 2.63 5.09 -51.54
CA LEU A 27 2.36 3.99 -52.44
C LEU A 27 2.86 2.57 -52.13
N SER A 28 1.88 1.75 -51.79
CA SER A 28 1.46 0.53 -52.54
C SER A 28 2.45 -0.61 -52.74
N LYS A 29 2.21 -1.75 -52.17
CA LYS A 29 1.73 -3.00 -52.81
C LYS A 29 1.80 -4.22 -51.87
N GLU A 30 0.66 -4.81 -51.79
CA GLU A 30 0.33 -6.24 -52.03
C GLU A 30 0.82 -7.34 -51.13
N ASN A 31 -0.17 -7.90 -50.44
CA ASN A 31 -0.47 -9.35 -50.26
C ASN A 31 0.67 -10.31 -49.88
N LYS A 32 0.60 -10.81 -48.64
CA LYS A 32 0.42 -12.26 -48.51
C LYS A 32 -0.14 -12.62 -47.14
N ALA A 33 -1.30 -13.25 -47.17
CA ALA A 33 -1.85 -13.99 -46.04
C ALA A 33 -0.82 -14.99 -45.55
N THR A 34 -0.51 -14.94 -44.25
CA THR A 34 0.14 -16.02 -43.56
C THR A 34 -0.51 -16.13 -42.18
N GLN A 35 -1.24 -17.17 -42.03
CA GLN A 35 -1.77 -17.86 -40.85
C GLN A 35 -1.51 -17.21 -39.51
N ALA A 36 -2.63 -16.87 -38.84
CA ALA A 36 -2.71 -16.77 -37.38
C ALA A 36 -2.21 -18.08 -36.79
N THR A 37 -1.00 -18.04 -36.21
CA THR A 37 -0.61 -19.03 -35.24
C THR A 37 -1.28 -18.59 -33.94
N GLU A 38 -2.31 -19.30 -33.55
CA GLU A 38 -2.84 -19.25 -32.19
C GLU A 38 -1.68 -19.59 -31.25
N ALA A 39 -1.09 -18.57 -30.69
CA ALA A 39 -0.31 -18.72 -29.49
C ALA A 39 -1.32 -19.03 -28.38
N THR A 40 -1.50 -20.33 -28.14
CA THR A 40 -2.11 -20.84 -26.93
C THR A 40 -1.20 -20.40 -25.79
N GLY A 41 -1.45 -19.19 -25.31
CA GLY A 41 -0.90 -18.72 -24.04
C GLY A 41 -1.53 -19.59 -22.97
N SER A 42 -0.79 -20.62 -22.56
CA SER A 42 -1.04 -21.30 -21.30
C SER A 42 -0.92 -20.23 -20.21
N SER A 43 -2.04 -19.64 -19.83
CA SER A 43 -2.18 -18.95 -18.55
C SER A 43 -2.05 -20.05 -17.50
N ALA A 44 -0.81 -20.31 -17.10
CA ALA A 44 -0.59 -20.93 -15.82
C ALA A 44 -1.18 -19.90 -14.81
N THR A 45 -2.29 -20.23 -14.21
CA THR A 45 -2.75 -19.59 -12.99
C THR A 45 -1.63 -19.86 -11.99
N ALA A 46 -0.73 -18.88 -11.80
CA ALA A 46 0.17 -18.90 -10.66
C ALA A 46 -0.73 -19.04 -9.44
N ASP A 47 -0.53 -20.09 -8.65
CA ASP A 47 -1.24 -20.22 -7.38
C ASP A 47 -0.96 -18.94 -6.57
N GLU A 48 -2.02 -18.38 -5.99
CA GLU A 48 -1.90 -17.22 -5.11
C GLU A 48 -0.90 -17.53 -3.99
N PRO A 49 0.04 -16.61 -3.66
CA PRO A 49 1.03 -16.83 -2.60
C PRO A 49 0.34 -17.20 -1.28
N LYS A 50 0.88 -18.19 -0.56
CA LYS A 50 0.34 -18.63 0.72
C LYS A 50 1.31 -18.32 1.85
N PRO A 51 0.85 -17.85 3.02
CA PRO A 51 1.72 -17.58 4.17
C PRO A 51 2.72 -18.70 4.48
N ALA A 52 2.28 -19.97 4.37
CA ALA A 52 3.11 -21.14 4.64
C ALA A 52 4.33 -21.29 3.69
N ASP A 53 4.37 -20.57 2.58
CA ASP A 53 5.49 -20.61 1.62
C ASP A 53 6.64 -19.68 2.08
N PHE A 54 6.41 -18.86 3.11
CA PHE A 54 7.35 -17.87 3.61
C PHE A 54 7.86 -18.22 5.00
N LYS A 55 9.00 -17.61 5.40
CA LYS A 55 9.53 -17.77 6.74
C LYS A 55 8.63 -17.05 7.75
N ASP A 56 8.39 -17.69 8.87
CA ASP A 56 7.63 -17.10 9.99
C ASP A 56 8.50 -16.08 10.77
N ASN A 57 8.75 -14.93 10.15
CA ASN A 57 9.43 -13.75 10.70
C ASN A 57 9.08 -12.51 9.86
N LEU A 58 9.50 -11.30 10.32
CA LEU A 58 9.20 -10.06 9.63
C LEU A 58 9.66 -10.03 8.17
N GLU A 59 10.82 -10.59 7.85
CA GLU A 59 11.33 -10.69 6.47
C GLU A 59 10.43 -11.56 5.59
N GLY A 60 9.89 -12.66 6.14
CA GLY A 60 8.94 -13.52 5.42
C GLY A 60 7.61 -12.82 5.18
N LEU A 61 7.07 -12.09 6.18
CA LEU A 61 5.87 -11.27 6.03
C LEU A 61 6.06 -10.19 4.95
N ILE A 62 7.21 -9.51 4.94
CA ILE A 62 7.55 -8.54 3.90
C ILE A 62 7.61 -9.20 2.52
N SER A 63 8.22 -10.38 2.41
CA SER A 63 8.28 -11.14 1.16
C SER A 63 6.89 -11.54 0.67
N TYR A 64 6.02 -12.01 1.56
CA TYR A 64 4.63 -12.33 1.27
C TYR A 64 3.85 -11.11 0.75
N PHE A 65 3.98 -9.96 1.42
CA PHE A 65 3.36 -8.70 0.98
C PHE A 65 3.91 -8.18 -0.35
N THR A 66 5.19 -8.46 -0.61
CA THR A 66 5.82 -8.12 -1.89
C THR A 66 5.26 -8.96 -3.03
N GLU A 67 5.10 -10.28 -2.83
CA GLU A 67 4.49 -11.19 -3.83
C GLU A 67 3.00 -10.89 -4.09
N LEU A 68 2.28 -10.38 -3.09
CA LEU A 68 0.91 -9.88 -3.22
C LEU A 68 0.82 -8.45 -3.81
N GLU A 69 1.95 -7.85 -4.16
CA GLU A 69 2.06 -6.50 -4.73
C GLU A 69 1.48 -5.38 -3.82
N TYR A 70 1.41 -5.60 -2.50
CA TYR A 70 0.97 -4.58 -1.54
C TYR A 70 2.04 -3.52 -1.26
N LEU A 71 3.31 -3.84 -1.50
CA LEU A 71 4.45 -2.94 -1.31
C LEU A 71 4.93 -2.39 -2.65
N ALA A 72 5.57 -1.22 -2.63
CA ALA A 72 6.10 -0.61 -3.84
C ALA A 72 7.21 -1.48 -4.47
N MET A 73 7.09 -1.72 -5.77
CA MET A 73 7.98 -2.58 -6.53
C MET A 73 8.82 -1.77 -7.51
N LYS A 74 10.08 -2.20 -7.68
CA LYS A 74 11.00 -1.69 -8.71
C LYS A 74 11.76 -2.86 -9.31
N ASP A 75 11.73 -2.96 -10.65
CA ASP A 75 12.39 -4.03 -11.41
C ASP A 75 12.03 -5.44 -10.91
N GLY A 76 10.75 -5.65 -10.54
CA GLY A 76 10.22 -6.93 -10.07
C GLY A 76 10.64 -7.31 -8.63
N LYS A 77 11.11 -6.34 -7.83
CA LYS A 77 11.51 -6.53 -6.43
C LYS A 77 10.98 -5.38 -5.58
N LEU A 78 10.98 -5.57 -4.26
CA LEU A 78 10.69 -4.50 -3.32
C LEU A 78 11.56 -3.26 -3.62
N ASP A 79 10.93 -2.10 -3.71
CA ASP A 79 11.66 -0.83 -3.82
C ASP A 79 12.20 -0.40 -2.46
N GLU A 80 13.45 -0.74 -2.17
CA GLU A 80 14.12 -0.41 -0.90
C GLU A 80 14.18 1.10 -0.62
N SER A 81 14.00 1.96 -1.62
CA SER A 81 13.97 3.41 -1.42
C SER A 81 12.70 3.89 -0.72
N THR A 82 11.66 3.06 -0.67
CA THR A 82 10.38 3.32 0.01
C THR A 82 10.33 2.77 1.43
N VAL A 83 11.41 2.09 1.87
CA VAL A 83 11.47 1.38 3.16
C VAL A 83 12.17 2.24 4.22
N THR A 84 11.61 2.27 5.42
CA THR A 84 12.21 2.90 6.60
C THR A 84 12.22 1.92 7.77
N VAL A 85 13.36 1.74 8.42
CA VAL A 85 13.45 0.98 9.67
C VAL A 85 12.85 1.81 10.80
N MET A 86 11.94 1.23 11.56
CA MET A 86 11.24 1.90 12.66
C MET A 86 11.91 1.61 14.00
N ASP A 87 11.82 2.56 14.94
CA ASP A 87 12.15 2.29 16.35
C ASP A 87 11.02 1.47 16.98
N ALA A 88 11.08 0.16 16.82
CA ALA A 88 10.08 -0.77 17.30
C ALA A 88 9.97 -0.82 18.83
N SER A 89 10.98 -0.33 19.58
CA SER A 89 10.98 -0.31 21.05
C SER A 89 9.88 0.58 21.62
N LEU A 90 9.44 1.60 20.88
CA LEU A 90 8.36 2.50 21.27
C LEU A 90 7.03 1.78 21.52
N ILE A 91 6.81 0.66 20.83
CA ILE A 91 5.63 -0.20 20.99
C ILE A 91 5.99 -1.58 21.57
N GLY A 92 7.21 -1.73 22.03
CA GLY A 92 7.70 -2.97 22.64
C GLY A 92 7.94 -4.12 21.65
N ALA A 93 7.89 -3.86 20.34
CA ALA A 93 8.14 -4.85 19.31
C ALA A 93 9.65 -5.13 19.17
N LYS A 94 9.97 -6.29 18.64
CA LYS A 94 11.35 -6.74 18.36
C LYS A 94 11.97 -5.96 17.21
N GLU A 95 11.22 -5.79 16.14
CA GLU A 95 11.62 -5.07 14.93
C GLU A 95 10.40 -4.52 14.20
N GLY A 96 10.62 -3.51 13.34
CA GLY A 96 9.56 -2.91 12.55
C GLY A 96 10.09 -2.20 11.31
N LYS A 97 9.29 -2.21 10.25
CA LYS A 97 9.56 -1.49 9.01
C LYS A 97 8.31 -0.78 8.51
N LYS A 98 8.54 0.39 7.93
CA LYS A 98 7.52 1.24 7.29
C LYS A 98 7.78 1.30 5.81
N PHE A 99 6.71 1.19 5.04
CA PHE A 99 6.71 1.20 3.58
C PHE A 99 5.80 2.32 3.08
N ILE A 100 6.24 3.03 2.04
CA ILE A 100 5.41 3.97 1.31
C ILE A 100 5.07 3.31 -0.03
N THR A 101 3.79 3.14 -0.27
CA THR A 101 3.25 2.54 -1.50
C THR A 101 2.10 3.40 -2.04
N ALA A 102 1.40 2.93 -3.06
CA ALA A 102 0.25 3.64 -3.62
C ALA A 102 -0.79 2.66 -4.16
N TYR A 103 -2.06 3.00 -4.00
CA TYR A 103 -3.19 2.31 -4.60
C TYR A 103 -4.25 3.32 -5.07
N GLY A 104 -4.87 3.08 -6.23
CA GLY A 104 -5.87 4.01 -6.78
C GLY A 104 -5.37 5.45 -6.98
N GLY A 105 -4.04 5.65 -7.17
CA GLY A 105 -3.41 6.97 -7.28
C GLY A 105 -3.29 7.72 -5.94
N LYS A 106 -3.49 7.05 -4.81
CA LYS A 106 -3.33 7.59 -3.46
C LYS A 106 -2.10 6.99 -2.78
N ALA A 107 -1.39 7.81 -2.02
CA ALA A 107 -0.28 7.33 -1.21
C ALA A 107 -0.81 6.56 0.00
N ILE A 108 -0.21 5.41 0.25
CA ILE A 108 -0.50 4.52 1.37
C ILE A 108 0.76 4.33 2.17
N THR A 109 0.61 4.26 3.48
CA THR A 109 1.68 3.84 4.38
C THR A 109 1.31 2.53 5.04
N ILE A 110 2.21 1.55 4.97
CA ILE A 110 2.12 0.26 5.65
C ILE A 110 3.26 0.16 6.63
N GLU A 111 2.97 -0.10 7.90
CA GLU A 111 3.97 -0.38 8.92
C GLU A 111 3.75 -1.80 9.43
N LEU A 112 4.81 -2.61 9.42
CA LEU A 112 4.82 -4.00 9.87
C LEU A 112 5.78 -4.15 11.05
N TYR A 113 5.31 -4.79 12.11
CA TYR A 113 6.10 -5.03 13.31
C TYR A 113 6.03 -6.50 13.71
N GLU A 114 7.12 -7.04 14.27
CA GLU A 114 7.19 -8.38 14.85
C GLU A 114 7.39 -8.31 16.36
N TYR A 115 6.61 -9.07 17.12
CA TYR A 115 6.78 -9.27 18.56
C TYR A 115 7.51 -10.58 18.86
N ASP A 116 8.33 -10.58 19.90
CA ASP A 116 8.82 -11.81 20.52
C ASP A 116 7.81 -12.29 21.56
N LEU A 117 6.89 -13.16 21.15
CA LEU A 117 5.82 -13.65 22.02
C LEU A 117 6.31 -14.37 23.28
N LYS A 118 7.57 -14.85 23.29
CA LYS A 118 8.17 -15.52 24.47
C LYS A 118 8.69 -14.51 25.49
N ASN A 119 8.99 -13.28 25.05
CA ASN A 119 9.63 -12.24 25.85
C ASN A 119 8.93 -10.90 25.71
N LEU A 120 7.59 -10.87 25.71
CA LEU A 120 6.83 -9.63 25.66
C LEU A 120 7.13 -8.77 26.90
N ASN A 121 7.63 -7.57 26.68
CA ASN A 121 7.76 -6.55 27.71
C ASN A 121 6.38 -5.91 28.02
N ASP A 122 6.32 -5.08 29.07
CA ASP A 122 5.04 -4.50 29.50
C ASP A 122 4.43 -3.54 28.46
N THR A 123 5.27 -2.82 27.69
CA THR A 123 4.81 -1.98 26.59
C THR A 123 4.14 -2.83 25.51
N ALA A 124 4.79 -3.91 25.07
CA ALA A 124 4.23 -4.84 24.08
C ALA A 124 2.88 -5.42 24.53
N LYS A 125 2.79 -5.89 25.79
CA LYS A 125 1.54 -6.40 26.36
C LYS A 125 0.43 -5.36 26.30
N THR A 126 0.73 -4.12 26.72
CA THR A 126 -0.24 -3.02 26.70
C THR A 126 -0.74 -2.73 25.28
N VAL A 127 0.16 -2.67 24.30
CA VAL A 127 -0.19 -2.41 22.89
C VAL A 127 -1.04 -3.56 22.34
N VAL A 128 -0.59 -4.80 22.49
CA VAL A 128 -1.32 -5.99 21.99
C VAL A 128 -2.72 -6.07 22.61
N GLU A 129 -2.85 -5.91 23.94
CA GLU A 129 -4.15 -5.90 24.60
C GLU A 129 -5.06 -4.76 24.14
N SER A 130 -4.51 -3.55 23.94
CA SER A 130 -5.26 -2.40 23.43
C SER A 130 -5.80 -2.69 22.02
N VAL A 131 -4.96 -3.15 21.11
CA VAL A 131 -5.38 -3.49 19.74
C VAL A 131 -6.41 -4.61 19.71
N LYS A 132 -6.27 -5.64 20.56
CA LYS A 132 -7.28 -6.71 20.69
C LYS A 132 -8.64 -6.20 21.14
N ASN A 133 -8.66 -5.24 22.05
CA ASN A 133 -9.89 -4.76 22.68
C ASN A 133 -10.58 -3.67 21.87
N SER A 134 -9.82 -2.78 21.21
CA SER A 134 -10.36 -1.58 20.57
C SER A 134 -9.95 -1.40 19.10
N GLY A 135 -9.03 -2.21 18.58
CA GLY A 135 -8.47 -2.03 17.24
C GLY A 135 -7.49 -0.86 17.13
N GLU A 136 -7.10 -0.26 18.26
CA GLU A 136 -6.21 0.90 18.29
C GLU A 136 -5.34 0.91 19.54
N PHE A 137 -4.26 1.68 19.51
CA PHE A 137 -3.39 1.92 20.66
C PHE A 137 -2.84 3.35 20.64
N THR A 138 -2.29 3.80 21.76
CA THR A 138 -1.63 5.11 21.89
C THR A 138 -0.17 4.93 22.25
N ILE A 139 0.69 5.78 21.71
CA ILE A 139 2.10 5.90 22.09
C ILE A 139 2.27 7.20 22.86
N LEU A 140 2.62 7.12 24.12
CA LEU A 140 2.73 8.30 25.01
C LEU A 140 1.39 9.09 25.01
N ASP A 141 1.46 10.41 24.83
CA ASP A 141 0.31 11.31 24.77
C ASP A 141 -0.12 11.65 23.32
N LEU A 142 0.27 10.81 22.34
CA LEU A 142 -0.11 11.00 20.94
C LEU A 142 -1.54 10.51 20.66
N PRO A 143 -2.19 10.96 19.58
CA PRO A 143 -3.47 10.41 19.15
C PRO A 143 -3.42 8.89 18.98
N SER A 144 -4.56 8.21 19.17
CA SER A 144 -4.65 6.77 18.95
C SER A 144 -4.35 6.42 17.50
N VAL A 145 -3.73 5.25 17.32
CA VAL A 145 -3.34 4.69 16.03
C VAL A 145 -4.13 3.41 15.81
N LYS A 146 -4.86 3.34 14.71
CA LYS A 146 -5.58 2.12 14.29
C LYS A 146 -4.58 1.07 13.84
N ALA A 147 -4.71 -0.12 14.36
CA ALA A 147 -3.80 -1.22 14.08
C ALA A 147 -4.51 -2.57 14.08
N TYR A 148 -3.85 -3.57 13.51
CA TYR A 148 -4.37 -4.92 13.35
C TYR A 148 -3.31 -5.91 13.83
N LEU A 149 -3.74 -7.01 14.44
CA LEU A 149 -2.87 -8.13 14.81
C LEU A 149 -3.09 -9.29 13.85
N SER A 150 -2.01 -10.06 13.59
CA SER A 150 -2.13 -11.39 12.99
C SER A 150 -2.92 -12.33 13.92
N ASP A 151 -3.45 -13.42 13.37
CA ASP A 151 -4.27 -14.35 14.15
C ASP A 151 -3.51 -14.98 15.32
N ASP A 152 -2.19 -15.12 15.21
CA ASP A 152 -1.29 -15.60 16.26
C ASP A 152 -0.74 -14.49 17.19
N GLU A 153 -1.11 -13.22 16.94
CA GLU A 153 -0.69 -12.02 17.69
C GLU A 153 0.82 -11.70 17.58
N LYS A 154 1.54 -12.37 16.70
CA LYS A 154 2.99 -12.17 16.53
C LYS A 154 3.33 -10.91 15.75
N TYR A 155 2.44 -10.51 14.85
CA TYR A 155 2.66 -9.36 13.98
C TYR A 155 1.62 -8.27 14.23
N LEU A 156 2.03 -7.02 14.02
CA LEU A 156 1.15 -5.86 14.05
C LEU A 156 1.30 -5.09 12.74
N LEU A 157 0.15 -4.75 12.14
CA LEU A 157 0.01 -3.93 10.95
C LEU A 157 -0.60 -2.58 11.32
N ILE A 158 0.01 -1.49 10.84
CA ILE A 158 -0.61 -0.18 10.74
C ILE A 158 -0.78 0.12 9.26
N TYR A 159 -2.02 0.37 8.82
CA TYR A 159 -2.33 0.75 7.45
C TYR A 159 -2.95 2.14 7.45
N THR A 160 -2.32 3.08 6.74
CA THR A 160 -2.78 4.47 6.66
C THR A 160 -3.02 4.85 5.21
N ASP A 161 -4.26 5.22 4.91
CA ASP A 161 -4.70 5.77 3.63
C ASP A 161 -5.59 7.00 3.91
N SER A 162 -5.11 8.19 3.58
CA SER A 162 -5.83 9.44 3.81
C SER A 162 -7.09 9.61 2.96
N SER A 163 -7.33 8.73 1.98
CA SER A 163 -8.55 8.72 1.19
C SER A 163 -9.70 7.97 1.86
N ILE A 164 -9.43 7.24 2.94
CA ILE A 164 -10.42 6.51 3.72
C ILE A 164 -10.75 7.31 4.98
N ASP A 165 -12.02 7.69 5.13
CA ASP A 165 -12.55 8.26 6.37
C ASP A 165 -12.91 7.12 7.32
N ASP A 166 -12.11 6.91 8.36
CA ASP A 166 -12.33 5.82 9.32
C ASP A 166 -13.58 5.97 10.20
N GLU A 167 -14.13 7.19 10.32
CA GLU A 167 -15.40 7.41 11.06
C GLU A 167 -16.63 7.09 10.19
N LYS A 168 -16.51 7.28 8.87
CA LYS A 168 -17.60 7.06 7.91
C LYS A 168 -17.04 6.50 6.59
N PRO A 169 -16.53 5.26 6.60
CA PRO A 169 -15.90 4.70 5.43
C PRO A 169 -16.92 4.47 4.30
N ASP A 170 -16.51 4.79 3.07
CA ASP A 170 -17.21 4.31 1.88
C ASP A 170 -16.72 2.88 1.57
N GLU A 171 -17.45 1.90 2.10
CA GLU A 171 -17.14 0.47 1.94
C GLU A 171 -17.18 0.00 0.46
N ASN A 172 -17.75 0.80 -0.44
CA ASN A 172 -17.80 0.50 -1.86
C ASN A 172 -16.57 1.04 -2.61
N SER A 173 -15.79 1.93 -2.01
CA SER A 173 -14.58 2.47 -2.63
C SER A 173 -13.51 1.39 -2.83
N ASP A 174 -12.76 1.50 -3.92
CA ASP A 174 -11.70 0.54 -4.23
C ASP A 174 -10.57 0.58 -3.18
N ASN A 175 -10.27 1.76 -2.64
CA ASN A 175 -9.27 1.90 -1.58
C ASN A 175 -9.69 1.20 -0.28
N TYR A 176 -10.98 1.29 0.10
CA TYR A 176 -11.48 0.57 1.27
C TYR A 176 -11.38 -0.94 1.07
N LYS A 177 -11.83 -1.46 -0.07
CA LYS A 177 -11.76 -2.90 -0.39
C LYS A 177 -10.32 -3.40 -0.40
N HIS A 178 -9.41 -2.64 -0.99
CA HIS A 178 -7.98 -2.96 -0.99
C HIS A 178 -7.42 -3.03 0.45
N ARG A 179 -7.76 -2.06 1.31
CA ARG A 179 -7.36 -2.11 2.72
C ARG A 179 -7.85 -3.38 3.41
N GLU A 180 -9.12 -3.74 3.24
CA GLU A 180 -9.70 -4.93 3.86
C GLU A 180 -9.02 -6.22 3.34
N GLU A 181 -8.69 -6.27 2.05
CA GLU A 181 -7.92 -7.37 1.46
C GLU A 181 -6.52 -7.50 2.08
N VAL A 182 -5.80 -6.38 2.20
CA VAL A 182 -4.48 -6.35 2.85
C VAL A 182 -4.57 -6.86 4.29
N ILE A 183 -5.58 -6.40 5.06
CA ILE A 183 -5.80 -6.82 6.45
C ILE A 183 -6.15 -8.31 6.54
N GLU A 184 -7.01 -8.81 5.65
CA GLU A 184 -7.40 -10.22 5.62
C GLU A 184 -6.19 -11.13 5.36
N ASN A 185 -5.35 -10.77 4.38
CA ASN A 185 -4.13 -11.54 4.08
C ASN A 185 -3.08 -11.40 5.18
N PHE A 186 -2.95 -10.21 5.80
CA PHE A 186 -2.09 -10.02 6.96
C PHE A 186 -2.45 -10.94 8.13
N ARG A 187 -3.73 -11.06 8.45
CA ARG A 187 -4.19 -11.90 9.58
C ARG A 187 -3.83 -13.36 9.43
N LYS A 188 -3.83 -13.85 8.19
CA LYS A 188 -3.53 -15.24 7.86
C LYS A 188 -2.04 -15.60 7.93
N PHE A 189 -1.14 -14.59 7.94
CA PHE A 189 0.30 -14.78 8.02
C PHE A 189 0.72 -15.14 9.42
#